data_98ee3f1673428f8b4171d4a835b992ca
#
_entry.id   98ee3f1673428f8b4171d4a835b992ca
#
_cell.length_a   1.000
_cell.length_b   1.000
_cell.length_c   1.000
_cell.angle_alpha   90.00
_cell.angle_beta   90.00
_cell.angle_gamma   90.00
#
_symmetry.space_group_name_H-M   'P 1'
#
loop_
_entity.id
_entity.type
_entity.pdbx_description
1 polymer ?
#
loop_
_entity_poly.entity_id
_entity_poly.type
_entity_poly.pdbx_seq_one_letter_code
_entity_poly.pdbx_strand_id
1 'polypeptide(L)'
;MTSTYHQMNHERLVKMPKMGAHDQQVEHATEEKSSINRLAFQATLHCMTGCAIGEIAGMAIGTAIGLGMWQTVVLAVILAFITGFSLTMIPLLRAAMPLKQALRIAFVADFISVTVMEIVDNAVMVVIPGAMAVGPLDWFFWVSMTIALAVAFVVALPVNLWLIKRGRGHAVLHDLHAHQ
;
A
#
# COMPACT_ATOMS: atom_id res chain seq x y z
N MET A 1 -13.67 -52.14 8.78
CA MET A 1 -14.05 -51.11 7.76
C MET A 1 -13.04 -49.98 7.58
N THR A 2 -11.93 -49.96 8.29
CA THR A 2 -10.90 -48.87 8.25
C THR A 2 -9.78 -49.08 7.23
N SER A 3 -9.60 -50.31 6.68
CA SER A 3 -8.51 -50.62 5.74
C SER A 3 -8.74 -50.10 4.32
N THR A 4 -10.00 -50.00 3.87
CA THR A 4 -10.35 -49.58 2.50
C THR A 4 -10.16 -48.09 2.24
N TYR A 5 -10.33 -47.26 3.29
CA TYR A 5 -10.11 -45.81 3.16
C TYR A 5 -8.64 -45.42 3.03
N HIS A 6 -7.77 -46.20 3.65
CA HIS A 6 -6.31 -45.96 3.60
C HIS A 6 -5.73 -46.34 2.22
N GLN A 7 -6.23 -47.39 1.60
CA GLN A 7 -5.80 -47.81 0.25
C GLN A 7 -6.29 -46.85 -0.85
N MET A 8 -7.53 -46.34 -0.75
CA MET A 8 -8.06 -45.37 -1.73
C MET A 8 -7.31 -44.03 -1.71
N ASN A 9 -6.84 -43.58 -0.53
CA ASN A 9 -6.04 -42.36 -0.45
C ASN A 9 -4.62 -42.56 -1.02
N HIS A 10 -4.02 -43.73 -0.85
CA HIS A 10 -2.71 -44.04 -1.39
C HIS A 10 -2.72 -44.14 -2.93
N GLU A 11 -3.78 -44.72 -3.51
CA GLU A 11 -3.94 -44.81 -4.97
C GLU A 11 -4.23 -43.47 -5.64
N ARG A 12 -4.91 -42.53 -4.94
CA ARG A 12 -5.10 -41.16 -5.44
C ARG A 12 -3.81 -40.37 -5.45
N LEU A 13 -2.94 -40.53 -4.45
CA LEU A 13 -1.63 -39.86 -4.37
C LEU A 13 -0.65 -40.39 -5.43
N VAL A 14 -0.76 -41.65 -5.81
CA VAL A 14 0.11 -42.27 -6.84
C VAL A 14 -0.33 -41.90 -8.26
N LYS A 15 -1.61 -41.50 -8.46
CA LYS A 15 -2.18 -41.10 -9.77
C LYS A 15 -2.09 -39.60 -10.07
N MET A 16 -1.49 -38.79 -9.22
CA MET A 16 -1.17 -37.41 -9.59
C MET A 16 -0.08 -37.45 -10.65
N PRO A 17 -0.30 -36.87 -11.85
CA PRO A 17 0.75 -36.75 -12.84
C PRO A 17 1.94 -36.06 -12.15
N LYS A 18 3.13 -36.69 -12.23
CA LYS A 18 4.37 -36.05 -11.75
C LYS A 18 4.52 -34.78 -12.59
N MET A 19 4.08 -33.67 -12.05
CA MET A 19 4.29 -32.36 -12.65
C MET A 19 5.80 -32.22 -12.89
N GLY A 20 6.21 -31.93 -14.11
CA GLY A 20 7.60 -31.77 -14.45
C GLY A 20 8.24 -30.66 -13.61
N ALA A 21 9.51 -30.73 -13.33
CA ALA A 21 10.23 -29.70 -12.58
C ALA A 21 10.00 -28.29 -13.18
N HIS A 22 9.78 -28.22 -14.49
CA HIS A 22 9.46 -27.00 -15.21
C HIS A 22 8.06 -26.46 -14.84
N ASP A 23 7.04 -27.32 -14.74
CA ASP A 23 5.66 -26.92 -14.40
C ASP A 23 5.59 -26.43 -12.95
N GLN A 24 6.32 -27.05 -12.02
CA GLN A 24 6.43 -26.59 -10.64
C GLN A 24 7.11 -25.22 -10.53
N GLN A 25 8.16 -24.98 -11.32
CA GLN A 25 8.83 -23.67 -11.35
C GLN A 25 7.92 -22.57 -11.91
N VAL A 26 7.13 -22.87 -12.94
CA VAL A 26 6.16 -21.90 -13.51
C VAL A 26 5.04 -21.61 -12.53
N GLU A 27 4.53 -22.62 -11.82
CA GLU A 27 3.47 -22.44 -10.81
C GLU A 27 3.98 -21.59 -9.63
N HIS A 28 5.15 -21.90 -9.07
CA HIS A 28 5.76 -21.10 -8.01
C HIS A 28 6.04 -19.64 -8.42
N ALA A 29 6.54 -19.42 -9.64
CA ALA A 29 6.78 -18.08 -10.15
C ALA A 29 5.48 -17.27 -10.35
N THR A 30 4.39 -17.97 -10.73
CA THR A 30 3.08 -17.35 -10.91
C THR A 30 2.44 -17.00 -9.57
N GLU A 31 2.54 -17.89 -8.58
CA GLU A 31 2.06 -17.66 -7.21
C GLU A 31 2.83 -16.51 -6.55
N GLU A 32 4.14 -16.47 -6.69
CA GLU A 32 4.97 -15.40 -6.15
C GLU A 32 4.61 -14.03 -6.76
N LYS A 33 4.44 -13.96 -8.08
CA LYS A 33 4.02 -12.75 -8.79
C LYS A 33 2.63 -12.28 -8.34
N SER A 34 1.68 -13.19 -8.18
CA SER A 34 0.34 -12.91 -7.69
C SER A 34 0.38 -12.36 -6.25
N SER A 35 1.19 -12.97 -5.39
CA SER A 35 1.41 -12.54 -4.01
C SER A 35 1.99 -11.13 -3.92
N ILE A 36 2.99 -10.79 -4.75
CA ILE A 36 3.60 -9.46 -4.81
C ILE A 36 2.60 -8.40 -5.27
N ASN A 37 1.82 -8.69 -6.31
CA ASN A 37 0.81 -7.76 -6.82
C ASN A 37 -0.28 -7.48 -5.79
N ARG A 38 -0.75 -8.52 -5.09
CA ARG A 38 -1.72 -8.39 -4.01
C ARG A 38 -1.17 -7.53 -2.86
N LEU A 39 0.09 -7.76 -2.48
CA LEU A 39 0.75 -6.99 -1.43
C LEU A 39 0.89 -5.51 -1.83
N ALA A 40 1.28 -5.23 -3.07
CA ALA A 40 1.39 -3.87 -3.60
C ALA A 40 0.03 -3.16 -3.60
N PHE A 41 -1.03 -3.85 -4.03
CA PHE A 41 -2.39 -3.31 -4.01
C PHE A 41 -2.84 -2.97 -2.57
N GLN A 42 -2.62 -3.88 -1.63
CA GLN A 42 -2.97 -3.67 -0.22
C GLN A 42 -2.17 -2.51 0.39
N ALA A 43 -0.86 -2.44 0.12
CA ALA A 43 -0.03 -1.35 0.59
C ALA A 43 -0.49 0.00 0.03
N THR A 44 -0.82 0.07 -1.26
CA THR A 44 -1.31 1.30 -1.89
C THR A 44 -2.67 1.72 -1.33
N LEU A 45 -3.59 0.77 -1.11
CA LEU A 45 -4.90 1.03 -0.52
C LEU A 45 -4.77 1.54 0.93
N HIS A 46 -3.85 0.96 1.68
CA HIS A 46 -3.56 1.37 3.06
C HIS A 46 -3.01 2.80 3.12
N CYS A 47 -2.03 3.10 2.26
CA CYS A 47 -1.45 4.43 2.12
C CYS A 47 -2.52 5.46 1.71
N MET A 48 -3.34 5.16 0.70
CA MET A 48 -4.45 6.01 0.26
C MET A 48 -5.45 6.29 1.38
N THR A 49 -5.78 5.28 2.18
CA THR A 49 -6.69 5.46 3.33
C THR A 49 -6.09 6.42 4.36
N GLY A 50 -4.79 6.32 4.64
CA GLY A 50 -4.08 7.22 5.54
C GLY A 50 -4.07 8.66 5.01
N CYS A 51 -3.75 8.87 3.73
CA CYS A 51 -3.76 10.18 3.08
C CYS A 51 -5.17 10.79 3.13
N ALA A 52 -6.20 10.06 2.71
CA ALA A 52 -7.58 10.56 2.71
C ALA A 52 -8.06 11.00 4.11
N ILE A 53 -7.74 10.22 5.15
CA ILE A 53 -8.08 10.60 6.54
C ILE A 53 -7.36 11.90 6.94
N GLY A 54 -6.07 12.00 6.63
CA GLY A 54 -5.27 13.17 6.97
C GLY A 54 -5.70 14.42 6.21
N GLU A 55 -6.00 14.32 4.93
CA GLU A 55 -6.51 15.41 4.09
C GLU A 55 -7.85 15.90 4.57
N ILE A 56 -8.82 15.02 4.81
CA ILE A 56 -10.14 15.37 5.32
C ILE A 56 -10.02 16.09 6.67
N ALA A 57 -9.19 15.55 7.57
CA ALA A 57 -8.96 16.18 8.87
C ALA A 57 -8.29 17.55 8.73
N GLY A 58 -7.29 17.68 7.88
CA GLY A 58 -6.58 18.93 7.63
C GLY A 58 -7.46 20.00 7.02
N MET A 59 -8.27 19.62 6.03
CA MET A 59 -9.25 20.52 5.40
C MET A 59 -10.33 20.96 6.41
N ALA A 60 -10.87 20.05 7.20
CA ALA A 60 -11.86 20.36 8.22
C ALA A 60 -11.30 21.31 9.28
N ILE A 61 -10.12 21.05 9.81
CA ILE A 61 -9.46 21.89 10.81
C ILE A 61 -9.12 23.26 10.21
N GLY A 62 -8.46 23.28 9.04
CA GLY A 62 -8.04 24.51 8.38
C GLY A 62 -9.21 25.44 8.08
N THR A 63 -10.32 24.88 7.59
CA THR A 63 -11.56 25.62 7.35
C THR A 63 -12.17 26.13 8.66
N ALA A 64 -12.22 25.30 9.71
CA ALA A 64 -12.83 25.66 11.00
C ALA A 64 -12.09 26.82 11.70
N ILE A 65 -10.75 26.89 11.56
CA ILE A 65 -9.95 27.96 12.17
C ILE A 65 -9.65 29.12 11.21
N GLY A 66 -10.20 29.08 9.99
CA GLY A 66 -10.11 30.17 9.02
C GLY A 66 -8.73 30.34 8.39
N LEU A 67 -7.99 29.25 8.19
CA LEU A 67 -6.72 29.27 7.46
C LEU A 67 -6.92 29.64 5.99
N GLY A 68 -5.93 30.31 5.40
CA GLY A 68 -5.88 30.50 3.97
C GLY A 68 -5.70 29.18 3.22
N MET A 69 -6.06 29.16 1.94
CA MET A 69 -6.03 27.96 1.08
C MET A 69 -4.71 27.19 1.18
N TRP A 70 -3.57 27.84 0.98
CA TRP A 70 -2.26 27.18 1.00
C TRP A 70 -1.87 26.64 2.38
N GLN A 71 -2.25 27.35 3.44
CA GLN A 71 -2.01 26.91 4.83
C GLN A 71 -2.82 25.66 5.14
N THR A 72 -4.07 25.59 4.66
CA THR A 72 -4.94 24.42 4.78
C THR A 72 -4.39 23.23 4.03
N VAL A 73 -3.89 23.41 2.81
CA VAL A 73 -3.22 22.34 2.03
C VAL A 73 -1.98 21.81 2.76
N VAL A 74 -1.12 22.70 3.25
CA VAL A 74 0.07 22.28 4.01
C VAL A 74 -0.31 21.49 5.27
N LEU A 75 -1.32 21.93 6.00
CA LEU A 75 -1.82 21.21 7.16
C LEU A 75 -2.37 19.83 6.77
N ALA A 76 -3.14 19.74 5.69
CA ALA A 76 -3.68 18.49 5.19
C ALA A 76 -2.57 17.49 4.81
N VAL A 77 -1.55 17.94 4.08
CA VAL A 77 -0.39 17.11 3.71
C VAL A 77 0.36 16.61 4.95
N ILE A 78 0.62 17.48 5.94
CA ILE A 78 1.27 17.07 7.20
C ILE A 78 0.45 16.00 7.91
N LEU A 79 -0.86 16.17 8.01
CA LEU A 79 -1.74 15.19 8.65
C LEU A 79 -1.82 13.89 7.83
N ALA A 80 -1.79 13.95 6.51
CA ALA A 80 -1.74 12.77 5.65
C ALA A 80 -0.47 11.93 5.90
N PHE A 81 0.70 12.57 6.04
CA PHE A 81 1.92 11.88 6.44
C PHE A 81 1.82 11.25 7.83
N ILE A 82 1.29 11.99 8.82
CA ILE A 82 1.14 11.48 10.20
C ILE A 82 0.19 10.29 10.24
N THR A 83 -0.96 10.37 9.58
CA THR A 83 -1.96 9.29 9.58
C THR A 83 -1.48 8.08 8.78
N GLY A 84 -0.91 8.29 7.60
CA GLY A 84 -0.33 7.23 6.77
C GLY A 84 0.76 6.46 7.51
N PHE A 85 1.73 7.17 8.06
CA PHE A 85 2.80 6.59 8.85
C PHE A 85 2.30 5.86 10.10
N SER A 86 1.32 6.43 10.83
CA SER A 86 0.73 5.80 12.00
C SER A 86 0.04 4.48 11.68
N LEU A 87 -0.70 4.44 10.56
CA LEU A 87 -1.38 3.23 10.10
C LEU A 87 -0.39 2.12 9.75
N THR A 88 0.75 2.42 9.16
CA THR A 88 1.81 1.45 8.85
C THR A 88 2.56 0.99 10.11
N MET A 89 2.79 1.89 11.06
CA MET A 89 3.49 1.57 12.31
C MET A 89 2.71 0.62 13.22
N ILE A 90 1.38 0.76 13.32
CA ILE A 90 0.54 -0.04 14.21
C ILE A 90 0.72 -1.55 13.99
N PRO A 91 0.57 -2.12 12.77
CA PRO A 91 0.74 -3.54 12.55
C PRO A 91 2.18 -4.02 12.77
N LEU A 92 3.20 -3.21 12.45
CA LEU A 92 4.61 -3.55 12.67
C LEU A 92 4.93 -3.68 14.16
N LEU A 93 4.43 -2.77 14.99
CA LEU A 93 4.59 -2.83 16.43
C LEU A 93 3.81 -3.99 17.05
N ARG A 94 2.61 -4.29 16.55
CA ARG A 94 1.83 -5.46 16.99
C ARG A 94 2.50 -6.79 16.64
N ALA A 95 3.30 -6.84 15.58
CA ALA A 95 4.13 -7.98 15.23
C ALA A 95 5.40 -8.12 16.10
N ALA A 96 5.51 -7.36 17.19
CA ALA A 96 6.66 -7.32 18.10
C ALA A 96 8.00 -6.99 17.43
N MET A 97 7.96 -6.28 16.29
CA MET A 97 9.17 -5.82 15.61
C MET A 97 9.87 -4.73 16.44
N PRO A 98 11.22 -4.75 16.55
CA PRO A 98 11.95 -3.69 17.23
C PRO A 98 11.63 -2.31 16.64
N LEU A 99 11.33 -1.33 17.49
CA LEU A 99 10.88 0.02 17.09
C LEU A 99 11.78 0.66 16.02
N LYS A 100 13.11 0.55 16.19
CA LYS A 100 14.09 1.12 15.25
C LYS A 100 13.98 0.51 13.84
N GLN A 101 13.71 -0.80 13.76
CA GLN A 101 13.55 -1.50 12.50
C GLN A 101 12.19 -1.17 11.86
N ALA A 102 11.13 -1.15 12.66
CA ALA A 102 9.79 -0.76 12.22
C ALA A 102 9.78 0.67 11.66
N LEU A 103 10.39 1.63 12.37
CA LEU A 103 10.55 3.02 11.93
C LEU A 103 11.27 3.13 10.59
N ARG A 104 12.38 2.41 10.43
CA ARG A 104 13.16 2.47 9.18
C ARG A 104 12.36 1.93 7.99
N ILE A 105 11.68 0.80 8.18
CA ILE A 105 10.88 0.16 7.11
C ILE A 105 9.70 1.05 6.74
N ALA A 106 8.91 1.49 7.74
CA ALA A 106 7.76 2.34 7.53
C ALA A 106 8.18 3.67 6.87
N PHE A 107 9.22 4.33 7.39
CA PHE A 107 9.65 5.62 6.86
C PHE A 107 10.04 5.55 5.38
N VAL A 108 10.85 4.56 4.97
CA VAL A 108 11.30 4.47 3.58
C VAL A 108 10.14 4.11 2.65
N ALA A 109 9.28 3.17 3.05
CA ALA A 109 8.14 2.74 2.23
C ALA A 109 7.08 3.84 2.11
N ASP A 110 6.67 4.42 3.23
CA ASP A 110 5.58 5.40 3.28
C ASP A 110 6.01 6.76 2.73
N PHE A 111 7.23 7.21 3.05
CA PHE A 111 7.68 8.53 2.60
C PHE A 111 7.62 8.67 1.07
N ILE A 112 8.10 7.67 0.34
CA ILE A 112 8.05 7.70 -1.13
C ILE A 112 6.61 7.56 -1.62
N SER A 113 5.85 6.60 -1.09
CA SER A 113 4.48 6.33 -1.52
C SER A 113 3.54 7.50 -1.24
N VAL A 114 3.57 8.04 -0.02
CA VAL A 114 2.76 9.21 0.37
C VAL A 114 3.16 10.44 -0.43
N THR A 115 4.47 10.69 -0.60
CA THR A 115 4.93 11.83 -1.41
C THR A 115 4.38 11.78 -2.84
N VAL A 116 4.42 10.61 -3.48
CA VAL A 116 3.87 10.45 -4.85
C VAL A 116 2.36 10.68 -4.83
N MET A 117 1.63 10.12 -3.86
CA MET A 117 0.18 10.31 -3.73
C MET A 117 -0.17 11.77 -3.55
N GLU A 118 0.46 12.47 -2.61
CA GLU A 118 0.20 13.88 -2.32
C GLU A 118 0.49 14.79 -3.52
N ILE A 119 1.59 14.54 -4.24
CA ILE A 119 1.91 15.32 -5.45
C ILE A 119 0.83 15.12 -6.51
N VAL A 120 0.40 13.89 -6.76
CA VAL A 120 -0.59 13.58 -7.80
C VAL A 120 -1.97 14.09 -7.39
N ASP A 121 -2.40 13.84 -6.15
CA ASP A 121 -3.69 14.27 -5.64
C ASP A 121 -3.84 15.79 -5.71
N ASN A 122 -2.89 16.53 -5.13
CA ASN A 122 -2.89 17.99 -5.16
C ASN A 122 -2.79 18.54 -6.60
N ALA A 123 -2.02 17.91 -7.49
CA ALA A 123 -1.96 18.30 -8.89
C ALA A 123 -3.32 18.14 -9.58
N VAL A 124 -4.03 17.04 -9.35
CA VAL A 124 -5.36 16.81 -9.90
C VAL A 124 -6.36 17.83 -9.34
N MET A 125 -6.34 18.11 -8.03
CA MET A 125 -7.20 19.11 -7.41
C MET A 125 -6.97 20.51 -7.98
N VAL A 126 -5.72 20.87 -8.31
CA VAL A 126 -5.40 22.16 -8.97
C VAL A 126 -5.91 22.20 -10.41
N VAL A 127 -5.85 21.08 -11.13
CA VAL A 127 -6.29 21.00 -12.54
C VAL A 127 -7.81 21.01 -12.67
N ILE A 128 -8.55 20.50 -11.68
CA ILE A 128 -10.03 20.56 -11.68
C ILE A 128 -10.50 21.98 -11.36
N PRO A 129 -11.14 22.70 -12.31
CA PRO A 129 -11.56 24.07 -12.06
C PRO A 129 -12.53 24.17 -10.89
N GLY A 130 -12.23 25.01 -9.92
CA GLY A 130 -13.07 25.25 -8.75
C GLY A 130 -12.90 24.24 -7.59
N ALA A 131 -12.18 23.12 -7.78
CA ALA A 131 -12.00 22.13 -6.71
C ALA A 131 -11.29 22.72 -5.47
N MET A 132 -10.30 23.57 -5.68
CA MET A 132 -9.57 24.25 -4.60
C MET A 132 -10.35 25.38 -3.93
N ALA A 133 -11.46 25.83 -4.52
CA ALA A 133 -12.27 26.95 -4.00
C ALA A 133 -13.41 26.47 -3.10
N VAL A 134 -13.72 25.18 -3.11
CA VAL A 134 -14.81 24.58 -2.32
C VAL A 134 -14.24 23.84 -1.12
N GLY A 135 -15.01 23.77 -0.04
CA GLY A 135 -14.62 23.06 1.19
C GLY A 135 -15.41 21.75 1.37
N PRO A 136 -15.16 21.04 2.49
CA PRO A 136 -15.77 19.74 2.77
C PRO A 136 -17.31 19.76 2.90
N LEU A 137 -17.93 20.91 2.98
CA LEU A 137 -19.38 21.06 3.01
C LEU A 137 -20.02 21.03 1.62
N ASP A 138 -19.24 21.15 0.55
CA ASP A 138 -19.72 21.13 -0.82
C ASP A 138 -19.59 19.72 -1.42
N TRP A 139 -20.62 19.24 -2.11
CA TRP A 139 -20.60 17.94 -2.79
C TRP A 139 -19.52 17.86 -3.88
N PHE A 140 -19.21 19.00 -4.52
CA PHE A 140 -18.20 19.07 -5.57
C PHE A 140 -16.78 18.78 -5.02
N PHE A 141 -16.52 19.17 -3.77
CA PHE A 141 -15.29 18.77 -3.08
C PHE A 141 -15.12 17.24 -3.05
N TRP A 142 -16.14 16.50 -2.64
CA TRP A 142 -16.09 15.03 -2.53
C TRP A 142 -15.90 14.33 -3.88
N VAL A 143 -16.54 14.85 -4.93
CA VAL A 143 -16.37 14.32 -6.29
C VAL A 143 -14.93 14.56 -6.77
N SER A 144 -14.43 15.78 -6.63
CA SER A 144 -13.06 16.15 -7.03
C SER A 144 -12.01 15.34 -6.27
N MET A 145 -12.16 15.22 -4.95
CA MET A 145 -11.29 14.44 -4.08
C MET A 145 -11.32 12.94 -4.45
N THR A 146 -12.49 12.38 -4.75
CA THR A 146 -12.58 10.97 -5.17
C THR A 146 -11.83 10.72 -6.49
N ILE A 147 -11.95 11.65 -7.45
CA ILE A 147 -11.23 11.57 -8.72
C ILE A 147 -9.73 11.69 -8.47
N ALA A 148 -9.29 12.65 -7.66
CA ALA A 148 -7.89 12.87 -7.35
C ALA A 148 -7.26 11.66 -6.67
N LEU A 149 -7.90 11.10 -5.63
CA LEU A 149 -7.46 9.87 -4.96
C LEU A 149 -7.42 8.67 -5.89
N ALA A 150 -8.39 8.51 -6.80
CA ALA A 150 -8.39 7.42 -7.77
C ALA A 150 -7.20 7.52 -8.74
N VAL A 151 -6.89 8.72 -9.23
CA VAL A 151 -5.72 8.96 -10.09
C VAL A 151 -4.43 8.73 -9.30
N ALA A 152 -4.34 9.26 -8.09
CA ALA A 152 -3.18 9.06 -7.21
C ALA A 152 -2.94 7.58 -6.90
N PHE A 153 -4.00 6.79 -6.67
CA PHE A 153 -3.92 5.35 -6.48
C PHE A 153 -3.31 4.63 -7.69
N VAL A 154 -3.80 4.94 -8.90
CA VAL A 154 -3.30 4.33 -10.14
C VAL A 154 -1.83 4.63 -10.37
N VAL A 155 -1.38 5.85 -10.04
CA VAL A 155 0.03 6.26 -10.17
C VAL A 155 0.91 5.68 -9.06
N ALA A 156 0.41 5.60 -7.82
CA ALA A 156 1.18 5.09 -6.69
C ALA A 156 1.32 3.55 -6.72
N LEU A 157 0.38 2.82 -7.32
CA LEU A 157 0.41 1.36 -7.39
C LEU A 157 1.71 0.80 -8.01
N PRO A 158 2.16 1.24 -9.20
CA PRO A 158 3.43 0.78 -9.78
C PRO A 158 4.65 1.20 -8.95
N VAL A 159 4.59 2.33 -8.26
CA VAL A 159 5.66 2.78 -7.35
C VAL A 159 5.78 1.82 -6.17
N ASN A 160 4.67 1.49 -5.52
CA ASN A 160 4.63 0.52 -4.43
C ASN A 160 5.05 -0.89 -4.89
N LEU A 161 4.64 -1.30 -6.08
CA LEU A 161 5.08 -2.56 -6.67
C LEU A 161 6.59 -2.60 -6.87
N TRP A 162 7.19 -1.51 -7.35
CA TRP A 162 8.63 -1.38 -7.52
C TRP A 162 9.38 -1.39 -6.18
N LEU A 163 8.88 -0.68 -5.16
CA LEU A 163 9.46 -0.65 -3.81
C LEU A 163 9.49 -2.04 -3.18
N ILE A 164 8.39 -2.80 -3.27
CA ILE A 164 8.27 -4.15 -2.72
C ILE A 164 9.24 -5.11 -3.43
N LYS A 165 9.30 -5.05 -4.77
CA LYS A 165 10.25 -5.88 -5.53
C LYS A 165 11.70 -5.58 -5.16
N ARG A 166 12.05 -4.30 -4.97
CA ARG A 166 13.40 -3.89 -4.58
C ARG A 166 13.74 -4.28 -3.13
N GLY A 167 12.77 -4.17 -2.22
CA GLY A 167 12.94 -4.61 -0.82
C GLY A 167 13.17 -6.11 -0.69
N ARG A 168 12.47 -6.93 -1.45
CA ARG A 168 12.68 -8.39 -1.48
C ARG A 168 14.03 -8.78 -2.10
N GLY A 169 14.48 -8.08 -3.15
CA GLY A 169 15.79 -8.33 -3.75
C GLY A 169 16.95 -8.12 -2.77
N HIS A 170 16.86 -7.14 -1.87
CA HIS A 170 17.88 -6.91 -0.83
C HIS A 170 17.85 -8.00 0.26
N ALA A 171 16.69 -8.51 0.63
CA ALA A 171 16.57 -9.59 1.62
C ALA A 171 17.21 -10.89 1.11
N VAL A 172 17.00 -11.25 -0.15
CA VAL A 172 17.62 -12.43 -0.78
C VAL A 172 19.14 -12.34 -0.83
N LEU A 173 19.69 -11.14 -1.10
CA LEU A 173 21.14 -10.93 -1.11
C LEU A 173 21.76 -11.06 0.29
N HIS A 174 21.07 -10.64 1.35
CA HIS A 174 21.54 -10.81 2.72
C HIS A 174 21.56 -12.27 3.18
N ASP A 175 20.57 -13.08 2.77
CA ASP A 175 20.53 -14.50 3.10
C ASP A 175 21.65 -15.29 2.40
N LEU A 176 22.01 -14.92 1.17
CA LEU A 176 23.12 -15.56 0.43
C LEU A 176 24.50 -15.26 1.05
N HIS A 177 24.68 -14.12 1.71
CA HIS A 177 25.93 -13.78 2.40
C HIS A 177 26.00 -14.29 3.83
N ALA A 178 24.89 -14.67 4.44
CA ALA A 178 24.87 -15.24 5.79
C ALA A 178 25.25 -16.74 5.83
N HIS A 179 25.28 -17.40 4.67
CA HIS A 179 25.64 -18.82 4.53
C HIS A 179 27.05 -19.07 3.93
N GLN A 180 27.88 -18.04 3.79
CA GLN A 180 29.32 -18.13 3.49
C GLN A 180 30.17 -17.84 4.73
#